data_1c1bd3fdc41b2fdadfec764466bbe7fa
#
_entry.id   1c1bd3fdc41b2fdadfec764466bbe7fa
#
_cell.length_a   1.000
_cell.length_b   1.000
_cell.length_c   1.000
_cell.angle_alpha   90.00
_cell.angle_beta   90.00
_cell.angle_gamma   90.00
#
_symmetry.space_group_name_H-M   'P 1'
#
loop_
_entity.id
_entity.type
_entity.pdbx_description
1 polymer ?
#
loop_
_entity_poly.entity_id
_entity_poly.type
_entity_poly.pdbx_seq_one_letter_code
_entity_poly.pdbx_strand_id
1 'polypeptide(L)'
;MALRTSMQAIISDLRQFGAAATDDEFNGVTYWTDAQLQEIADRNGRRGTIKMKRVDPDYMVYRLVAPQSITMENAIVVYTTSEAVNPAPFSFNPLTAEVTFETAQSDEEYLAYGFVVQLYDALADLWQTKADQRFNYIDWKAQNNKMNMKQEYDHCVERAMYYRGKRIRSFDRKGRGKWHF
;
A
#
# COMPACT_ATOMS: atom_id res chain seq x y z
N MET A 1 6.14 16.49 -6.41
CA MET A 1 4.99 15.68 -6.88
C MET A 1 3.74 16.20 -6.18
N ALA A 2 2.59 16.33 -6.85
CA ALA A 2 1.37 16.77 -6.18
C ALA A 2 0.81 15.63 -5.32
N LEU A 3 0.36 15.97 -4.12
CA LEU A 3 -0.26 15.01 -3.20
C LEU A 3 -1.64 14.60 -3.75
N ARG A 4 -1.89 13.29 -3.82
CA ARG A 4 -3.16 12.73 -4.25
C ARG A 4 -4.04 12.44 -3.04
N THR A 5 -5.24 13.00 -3.01
CA THR A 5 -6.20 12.76 -1.92
C THR A 5 -6.62 11.29 -1.80
N SER A 6 -6.63 10.56 -2.92
CA SER A 6 -6.89 9.11 -2.97
C SER A 6 -5.84 8.26 -2.23
N MET A 7 -4.64 8.81 -2.00
CA MET A 7 -3.56 8.11 -1.28
C MET A 7 -3.64 8.23 0.24
N GLN A 8 -4.55 9.03 0.79
CA GLN A 8 -4.58 9.31 2.23
C GLN A 8 -4.73 8.06 3.10
N ALA A 9 -5.54 7.08 2.66
CA ALA A 9 -5.69 5.81 3.39
C ALA A 9 -4.35 5.06 3.47
N ILE A 10 -3.64 4.96 2.35
CA ILE A 10 -2.34 4.28 2.25
C ILE A 10 -1.28 5.02 3.07
N ILE A 11 -1.26 6.35 3.01
CA ILE A 11 -0.37 7.18 3.82
C ILE A 11 -0.64 6.98 5.30
N SER A 12 -1.90 6.90 5.72
CA SER A 12 -2.30 6.61 7.11
C SER A 12 -1.77 5.26 7.57
N ASP A 13 -1.90 4.21 6.76
CA ASP A 13 -1.36 2.89 7.05
C ASP A 13 0.17 2.90 7.16
N LEU A 14 0.86 3.60 6.24
CA LEU A 14 2.31 3.76 6.30
C LEU A 14 2.74 4.50 7.57
N ARG A 15 2.00 5.51 8.03
CA ARG A 15 2.27 6.21 9.29
C ARG A 15 2.09 5.29 10.49
N GLN A 16 0.98 4.57 10.53
CA GLN A 16 0.66 3.69 11.65
C GLN A 16 1.65 2.53 11.78
N PHE A 17 1.86 1.78 10.71
CA PHE A 17 2.70 0.57 10.74
C PHE A 17 4.19 0.86 10.54
N GLY A 18 4.51 1.98 9.91
CA GLY A 18 5.87 2.46 9.71
C GLY A 18 6.40 3.32 10.85
N ALA A 19 5.59 3.62 11.87
CA ALA A 19 5.93 4.58 12.92
C ALA A 19 6.48 5.90 12.34
N ALA A 20 5.83 6.43 11.30
CA ALA A 20 6.26 7.62 10.58
C ALA A 20 5.43 8.83 11.05
N ALA A 21 5.83 9.43 12.17
CA ALA A 21 5.19 10.64 12.68
C ALA A 21 5.37 11.82 11.71
N THR A 22 4.39 12.74 11.69
CA THR A 22 4.39 13.90 10.78
C THR A 22 5.48 14.93 11.10
N ASP A 23 6.00 14.89 12.30
CA ASP A 23 6.95 15.83 12.89
C ASP A 23 8.27 15.17 13.25
N ASP A 24 8.55 14.00 12.68
CA ASP A 24 9.82 13.31 12.90
C ASP A 24 10.95 14.16 12.27
N GLU A 25 11.74 14.81 13.11
CA GLU A 25 12.84 15.67 12.69
C GLU A 25 14.16 14.97 13.01
N PHE A 26 14.99 14.84 11.98
CA PHE A 26 16.30 14.26 12.12
C PHE A 26 17.35 15.17 11.45
N ASN A 27 18.30 15.66 12.24
CA ASN A 27 19.38 16.53 11.78
C ASN A 27 18.89 17.81 11.08
N GLY A 28 17.82 18.43 11.58
CA GLY A 28 17.23 19.65 11.05
C GLY A 28 16.43 19.45 9.75
N VAL A 29 16.17 18.18 9.39
CA VAL A 29 15.32 17.83 8.24
C VAL A 29 14.07 17.13 8.74
N THR A 30 12.91 17.68 8.38
CA THR A 30 11.63 17.03 8.66
C THR A 30 11.42 15.86 7.71
N TYR A 31 11.16 14.70 8.28
CA TYR A 31 10.90 13.47 7.53
C TYR A 31 9.44 13.07 7.60
N TRP A 32 9.09 12.19 6.70
CA TRP A 32 7.78 11.53 6.63
C TRP A 32 6.64 12.48 6.34
N THR A 33 6.92 13.49 5.52
CA THR A 33 5.84 14.27 4.91
C THR A 33 4.95 13.36 4.08
N ASP A 34 3.68 13.74 3.88
CA ASP A 34 2.75 12.97 3.05
C ASP A 34 3.29 12.75 1.63
N ALA A 35 4.03 13.73 1.09
CA ALA A 35 4.67 13.61 -0.22
C ALA A 35 5.75 12.52 -0.26
N GLN A 36 6.56 12.39 0.80
CA GLN A 36 7.58 11.33 0.91
C GLN A 36 6.94 9.95 1.06
N LEU A 37 5.89 9.84 1.87
CA LEU A 37 5.16 8.58 2.04
C LEU A 37 4.44 8.17 0.75
N GLN A 38 3.85 9.13 0.02
CA GLN A 38 3.29 8.88 -1.30
C GLN A 38 4.36 8.37 -2.27
N GLU A 39 5.56 8.96 -2.27
CA GLU A 39 6.66 8.50 -3.13
C GLU A 39 7.07 7.05 -2.83
N ILE A 40 7.11 6.66 -1.55
CA ILE A 40 7.38 5.28 -1.14
C ILE A 40 6.27 4.36 -1.63
N ALA A 41 5.00 4.75 -1.46
CA ALA A 41 3.87 3.98 -1.96
C ALA A 41 3.90 3.83 -3.49
N ASP A 42 4.22 4.90 -4.22
CA ASP A 42 4.29 4.91 -5.68
C ASP A 42 5.38 3.98 -6.21
N ARG A 43 6.54 3.93 -5.55
CA ARG A 43 7.62 2.99 -5.92
C ARG A 43 7.21 1.52 -5.73
N ASN A 44 6.33 1.25 -4.77
CA ASN A 44 5.83 -0.09 -4.45
C ASN A 44 4.43 -0.36 -5.02
N GLY A 45 3.95 0.54 -5.88
CA GLY A 45 2.66 0.45 -6.52
C GLY A 45 2.76 0.09 -8.00
N ARG A 46 1.69 -0.53 -8.49
CA ARG A 46 1.53 -0.83 -9.92
C ARG A 46 0.05 -0.92 -10.27
N ARG A 47 -0.26 -0.76 -11.54
CA ARG A 47 -1.61 -1.08 -12.04
C ARG A 47 -1.83 -2.59 -11.96
N GLY A 48 -2.99 -2.99 -11.46
CA GLY A 48 -3.33 -4.39 -11.28
C GLY A 48 -4.80 -4.60 -10.98
N THR A 49 -5.19 -5.85 -10.93
CA THR A 49 -6.56 -6.28 -10.70
C THR A 49 -6.67 -6.97 -9.34
N ILE A 50 -7.71 -6.64 -8.59
CA ILE A 50 -8.05 -7.31 -7.33
C ILE A 50 -9.48 -7.84 -7.44
N LYS A 51 -9.68 -9.06 -6.95
CA LYS A 51 -11.00 -9.68 -6.87
C LYS A 51 -11.84 -8.99 -5.80
N MET A 52 -13.12 -8.80 -6.09
CA MET A 52 -14.11 -8.30 -5.15
C MET A 52 -15.19 -9.33 -4.92
N LYS A 53 -15.75 -9.33 -3.71
CA LYS A 53 -16.91 -10.11 -3.35
C LYS A 53 -18.00 -9.22 -2.81
N ARG A 54 -19.23 -9.58 -3.09
CA ARG A 54 -20.42 -8.96 -2.54
C ARG A 54 -20.41 -8.98 -1.01
N VAL A 55 -20.84 -7.88 -0.40
CA VAL A 55 -20.97 -7.75 1.06
C VAL A 55 -22.38 -7.37 1.50
N ASP A 56 -23.23 -6.93 0.58
CA ASP A 56 -24.62 -6.55 0.84
C ASP A 56 -25.61 -7.51 0.16
N PRO A 57 -26.85 -7.62 0.66
CA PRO A 57 -27.90 -8.45 0.06
C PRO A 57 -28.44 -7.85 -1.25
N ASP A 58 -28.28 -6.54 -1.47
CA ASP A 58 -28.88 -5.80 -2.58
C ASP A 58 -27.99 -5.77 -3.84
N TYR A 59 -26.85 -6.47 -3.81
CA TYR A 59 -25.89 -6.55 -4.93
C TYR A 59 -25.32 -5.19 -5.38
N MET A 60 -25.22 -4.24 -4.46
CA MET A 60 -24.67 -2.91 -4.77
C MET A 60 -23.28 -2.69 -4.21
N VAL A 61 -22.93 -3.34 -3.09
CA VAL A 61 -21.64 -3.14 -2.39
C VAL A 61 -20.74 -4.36 -2.49
N TYR A 62 -19.53 -4.14 -2.96
CA TYR A 62 -18.50 -5.16 -3.12
C TYR A 62 -17.21 -4.75 -2.44
N ARG A 63 -16.61 -5.65 -1.69
CA ARG A 63 -15.34 -5.42 -1.00
C ARG A 63 -14.19 -6.14 -1.68
N LEU A 64 -13.04 -5.49 -1.77
CA LEU A 64 -11.81 -6.08 -2.27
C LEU A 64 -11.41 -7.29 -1.40
N VAL A 65 -11.15 -8.42 -2.04
CA VAL A 65 -10.60 -9.62 -1.41
C VAL A 65 -9.09 -9.59 -1.62
N ALA A 66 -8.41 -8.83 -0.78
CA ALA A 66 -6.96 -8.72 -0.82
C ALA A 66 -6.36 -9.10 0.54
N PRO A 67 -5.15 -9.69 0.55
CA PRO A 67 -4.39 -9.83 1.78
C PRO A 67 -4.11 -8.45 2.39
N GLN A 68 -3.92 -8.38 3.71
CA GLN A 68 -3.57 -7.12 4.41
C GLN A 68 -2.31 -6.43 3.89
N SER A 69 -1.47 -7.15 3.14
CA SER A 69 -0.27 -6.62 2.50
C SER A 69 -0.53 -5.85 1.21
N ILE A 70 -1.77 -5.81 0.74
CA ILE A 70 -2.13 -5.21 -0.55
C ILE A 70 -3.30 -4.26 -0.34
N THR A 71 -3.16 -3.05 -0.85
CA THR A 71 -4.22 -2.05 -0.83
C THR A 71 -4.36 -1.43 -2.23
N MET A 72 -5.53 -0.86 -2.51
CA MET A 72 -5.81 -0.19 -3.78
C MET A 72 -6.08 1.28 -3.52
N GLU A 73 -5.40 2.15 -4.26
CA GLU A 73 -5.62 3.60 -4.18
C GLU A 73 -6.96 3.99 -4.78
N ASN A 74 -7.25 3.44 -5.96
CA ASN A 74 -8.48 3.71 -6.68
C ASN A 74 -8.88 2.51 -7.54
N ALA A 75 -10.16 2.33 -7.75
CA ALA A 75 -10.69 1.44 -8.78
C ALA A 75 -11.08 2.29 -10.00
N ILE A 76 -10.47 2.01 -11.15
CA ILE A 76 -10.70 2.77 -12.40
C ILE A 76 -11.76 2.06 -13.23
N VAL A 77 -11.71 0.73 -13.29
CA VAL A 77 -12.62 -0.12 -14.05
C VAL A 77 -12.96 -1.35 -13.24
N VAL A 78 -14.19 -1.81 -13.39
CA VAL A 78 -14.68 -3.05 -12.79
C VAL A 78 -15.08 -4.00 -13.91
N TYR A 79 -14.70 -5.26 -13.80
CA TYR A 79 -14.97 -6.31 -14.76
C TYR A 79 -15.70 -7.47 -14.10
N THR A 80 -16.51 -8.18 -14.87
CA THR A 80 -16.88 -9.56 -14.50
C THR A 80 -15.68 -10.49 -14.75
N THR A 81 -15.76 -11.72 -14.25
CA THR A 81 -14.70 -12.73 -14.47
C THR A 81 -14.55 -13.14 -15.92
N SER A 82 -15.53 -12.84 -16.79
CA SER A 82 -15.58 -13.29 -18.18
C SER A 82 -15.50 -12.17 -19.20
N GLU A 83 -15.97 -10.96 -18.89
CA GLU A 83 -16.02 -9.85 -19.85
C GLU A 83 -15.80 -8.50 -19.15
N ALA A 84 -15.23 -7.52 -19.91
CA ALA A 84 -15.26 -6.13 -19.47
C ALA A 84 -16.72 -5.68 -19.42
N VAL A 85 -17.27 -5.57 -18.24
CA VAL A 85 -18.59 -4.95 -18.08
C VAL A 85 -18.40 -3.48 -18.40
N ASN A 86 -19.26 -2.95 -19.25
CA ASN A 86 -19.42 -1.51 -19.37
C ASN A 86 -19.85 -1.06 -17.96
N PRO A 87 -18.99 -0.37 -17.20
CA PRO A 87 -19.22 -0.26 -15.76
C PRO A 87 -20.48 0.55 -15.55
N ALA A 88 -21.45 -0.03 -14.85
CA ALA A 88 -22.45 0.78 -14.21
C ALA A 88 -21.70 1.85 -13.37
N PRO A 89 -22.21 3.08 -13.28
CA PRO A 89 -21.56 4.09 -12.45
C PRO A 89 -21.29 3.53 -11.06
N PHE A 90 -20.07 3.70 -10.59
CA PHE A 90 -19.66 3.22 -9.27
C PHE A 90 -18.77 4.26 -8.58
N SER A 91 -18.75 4.18 -7.26
CA SER A 91 -17.80 4.89 -6.40
C SER A 91 -16.88 3.90 -5.70
N PHE A 92 -15.64 4.30 -5.42
CA PHE A 92 -14.67 3.52 -4.68
C PHE A 92 -14.29 4.23 -3.39
N ASN A 93 -14.41 3.54 -2.26
CA ASN A 93 -13.94 4.01 -0.97
C ASN A 93 -12.63 3.30 -0.60
N PRO A 94 -11.47 3.99 -0.63
CA PRO A 94 -10.18 3.38 -0.32
C PRO A 94 -10.02 3.01 1.16
N LEU A 95 -10.78 3.65 2.08
CA LEU A 95 -10.70 3.35 3.51
C LEU A 95 -11.36 2.01 3.86
N THR A 96 -12.50 1.72 3.25
CA THR A 96 -13.23 0.45 3.47
C THR A 96 -12.86 -0.61 2.43
N ALA A 97 -12.11 -0.21 1.40
CA ALA A 97 -11.78 -1.03 0.24
C ALA A 97 -13.04 -1.56 -0.48
N GLU A 98 -14.04 -0.70 -0.59
CA GLU A 98 -15.35 -1.04 -1.15
C GLU A 98 -15.65 -0.27 -2.43
N VAL A 99 -16.28 -0.97 -3.36
CA VAL A 99 -16.92 -0.43 -4.55
C VAL A 99 -18.43 -0.43 -4.34
N THR A 100 -19.06 0.71 -4.52
CA THR A 100 -20.52 0.84 -4.45
C THR A 100 -21.03 1.21 -5.84
N PHE A 101 -21.89 0.37 -6.40
CA PHE A 101 -22.59 0.64 -7.65
C PHE A 101 -23.85 1.44 -7.41
N GLU A 102 -24.25 2.25 -8.38
CA GLU A 102 -25.52 2.99 -8.35
C GLU A 102 -26.74 2.08 -8.60
N THR A 103 -26.53 0.92 -9.19
CA THR A 103 -27.58 -0.06 -9.48
C THR A 103 -27.14 -1.46 -9.04
N ALA A 104 -28.12 -2.28 -8.66
CA ALA A 104 -27.87 -3.68 -8.31
C ALA A 104 -27.21 -4.43 -9.47
N GLN A 105 -26.19 -5.22 -9.14
CA GLN A 105 -25.45 -6.03 -10.08
C GLN A 105 -25.94 -7.49 -10.06
N SER A 106 -25.55 -8.30 -11.04
CA SER A 106 -26.00 -9.70 -11.15
C SER A 106 -25.06 -10.70 -10.53
N ASP A 107 -23.77 -10.37 -10.45
CA ASP A 107 -22.73 -11.34 -10.13
C ASP A 107 -22.29 -11.25 -8.67
N GLU A 108 -21.90 -12.39 -8.10
CA GLU A 108 -21.35 -12.48 -6.75
C GLU A 108 -19.93 -11.93 -6.63
N GLU A 109 -19.20 -11.92 -7.74
CA GLU A 109 -17.79 -11.58 -7.79
C GLU A 109 -17.45 -10.69 -8.98
N TYR A 110 -16.64 -9.67 -8.74
CA TYR A 110 -16.10 -8.78 -9.76
C TYR A 110 -14.59 -8.64 -9.61
N LEU A 111 -13.96 -8.06 -10.62
CA LEU A 111 -12.54 -7.69 -10.62
C LEU A 111 -12.42 -6.17 -10.68
N ALA A 112 -11.82 -5.55 -9.68
CA ALA A 112 -11.48 -4.14 -9.71
C ALA A 112 -10.09 -3.96 -10.30
N TYR A 113 -9.95 -3.11 -11.31
CA TYR A 113 -8.67 -2.70 -11.87
C TYR A 113 -8.34 -1.28 -11.44
N GLY A 114 -7.13 -1.08 -10.94
CA GLY A 114 -6.70 0.22 -10.45
C GLY A 114 -5.22 0.25 -10.10
N PHE A 115 -4.83 1.27 -9.33
CA PHE A 115 -3.47 1.36 -8.79
C PHE A 115 -3.39 0.61 -7.47
N VAL A 116 -2.59 -0.44 -7.44
CA VAL A 116 -2.42 -1.38 -6.33
C VAL A 116 -1.07 -1.17 -5.69
N VAL A 117 -1.03 -0.97 -4.38
CA VAL A 117 0.19 -0.80 -3.59
C VAL A 117 0.47 -2.06 -2.78
N GLN A 118 1.72 -2.52 -2.83
CA GLN A 118 2.24 -3.59 -1.98
C GLN A 118 2.65 -2.98 -0.64
N LEU A 119 1.72 -2.93 0.32
CA LEU A 119 1.91 -2.23 1.59
C LEU A 119 3.13 -2.75 2.36
N TYR A 120 3.37 -4.06 2.38
CA TYR A 120 4.52 -4.61 3.10
C TYR A 120 5.86 -4.30 2.42
N ASP A 121 5.89 -4.20 1.09
CA ASP A 121 7.09 -3.74 0.38
C ASP A 121 7.33 -2.24 0.68
N ALA A 122 6.30 -1.42 0.67
CA ALA A 122 6.38 -0.01 1.02
C ALA A 122 6.84 0.19 2.48
N LEU A 123 6.33 -0.61 3.42
CA LEU A 123 6.78 -0.59 4.82
C LEU A 123 8.23 -1.05 4.97
N ALA A 124 8.65 -2.07 4.22
CA ALA A 124 10.04 -2.51 4.23
C ALA A 124 11.00 -1.43 3.71
N ASP A 125 10.62 -0.73 2.64
CA ASP A 125 11.39 0.39 2.10
C ASP A 125 11.43 1.58 3.08
N LEU A 126 10.32 1.88 3.74
CA LEU A 126 10.26 2.92 4.77
C LEU A 126 11.21 2.61 5.93
N TRP A 127 11.18 1.39 6.46
CA TRP A 127 12.06 0.98 7.54
C TRP A 127 13.54 0.90 7.11
N GLN A 128 13.80 0.51 5.85
CA GLN A 128 15.15 0.55 5.30
C GLN A 128 15.66 2.00 5.19
N THR A 129 14.83 2.92 4.71
CA THR A 129 15.19 4.35 4.64
C THR A 129 15.52 4.91 6.02
N LYS A 130 14.75 4.51 7.06
CA LYS A 130 15.06 4.87 8.44
C LYS A 130 16.41 4.30 8.90
N ALA A 131 16.70 3.05 8.57
CA ALA A 131 17.98 2.43 8.88
C ALA A 131 19.13 3.17 8.22
N ASP A 132 19.02 3.48 6.93
CA ASP A 132 20.07 4.17 6.16
C ASP A 132 20.34 5.58 6.72
N GLN A 133 19.31 6.28 7.17
CA GLN A 133 19.47 7.56 7.86
C GLN A 133 20.24 7.43 9.17
N ARG A 134 19.92 6.43 10.00
CA ARG A 134 20.65 6.16 11.26
C ARG A 134 22.08 5.74 11.00
N PHE A 135 22.33 4.93 9.99
CA PHE A 135 23.67 4.50 9.62
C PHE A 135 24.59 5.67 9.25
N ASN A 136 24.12 6.56 8.39
CA ASN A 136 24.87 7.75 8.00
C ASN A 136 25.21 8.68 9.18
N TYR A 137 24.45 8.58 10.27
CA TYR A 137 24.65 9.39 11.46
C TYR A 137 25.57 8.72 12.52
N ILE A 138 25.63 7.39 12.54
CA ILE A 138 26.53 6.63 13.43
C ILE A 138 27.98 6.96 13.17
N ASP A 139 28.35 7.19 11.92
CA ASP A 139 29.73 7.51 11.52
C ASP A 139 30.21 8.90 11.98
N TRP A 140 29.26 9.78 12.34
CA TRP A 140 29.56 11.19 12.60
C TRP A 140 29.62 11.58 14.07
N LYS A 141 29.04 10.84 15.03
CA LYS A 141 28.95 11.22 16.44
C LYS A 141 29.77 10.35 17.40
N ALA A 142 30.51 11.10 18.24
CA ALA A 142 31.40 10.62 19.29
C ALA A 142 30.78 9.59 20.26
N GLN A 143 31.62 8.69 20.63
CA GLN A 143 31.63 7.55 21.57
C GLN A 143 30.44 7.28 22.53
N ASN A 144 29.78 8.28 23.11
CA ASN A 144 28.72 8.06 24.09
C ASN A 144 27.31 7.80 23.50
N ASN A 145 27.04 8.23 22.27
CA ASN A 145 25.75 8.02 21.60
C ASN A 145 25.76 6.84 20.61
N LYS A 146 26.90 6.23 20.38
CA LYS A 146 27.04 5.13 19.39
C LYS A 146 26.19 3.91 19.71
N MET A 147 26.02 3.59 21.00
CA MET A 147 25.28 2.37 21.41
C MET A 147 23.76 2.52 21.15
N ASN A 148 23.18 3.65 21.47
CA ASN A 148 21.75 3.86 21.26
C ASN A 148 21.38 3.91 19.77
N MET A 149 22.22 4.55 18.95
CA MET A 149 22.00 4.63 17.51
C MET A 149 22.19 3.30 16.79
N LYS A 150 23.11 2.47 17.26
CA LYS A 150 23.25 1.11 16.73
C LYS A 150 22.01 0.27 17.03
N GLN A 151 21.44 0.37 18.21
CA GLN A 151 20.20 -0.31 18.58
C GLN A 151 19.01 0.16 17.73
N GLU A 152 18.91 1.46 17.48
CA GLU A 152 17.88 2.01 16.59
C GLU A 152 18.04 1.53 15.15
N TYR A 153 19.28 1.51 14.65
CA TYR A 153 19.59 0.97 13.34
C TYR A 153 19.21 -0.50 13.24
N ASP A 154 19.67 -1.32 14.17
CA ASP A 154 19.40 -2.76 14.21
C ASP A 154 17.89 -3.01 14.26
N HIS A 155 17.12 -2.25 15.08
CA HIS A 155 15.68 -2.32 15.14
C HIS A 155 15.03 -1.98 13.78
N CYS A 156 15.48 -0.92 13.10
CA CYS A 156 14.94 -0.55 11.78
C CYS A 156 15.22 -1.65 10.74
N VAL A 157 16.41 -2.24 10.76
CA VAL A 157 16.77 -3.36 9.87
C VAL A 157 15.89 -4.59 10.14
N GLU A 158 15.70 -4.95 11.41
CA GLU A 158 14.83 -6.06 11.80
C GLU A 158 13.39 -5.85 11.31
N ARG A 159 12.86 -4.64 11.45
CA ARG A 159 11.52 -4.30 10.94
C ARG A 159 11.44 -4.38 9.42
N ALA A 160 12.45 -3.88 8.70
CA ALA A 160 12.50 -4.01 7.25
C ALA A 160 12.52 -5.49 6.82
N MET A 161 13.32 -6.32 7.49
CA MET A 161 13.38 -7.76 7.22
C MET A 161 12.07 -8.46 7.55
N TYR A 162 11.41 -8.09 8.65
CA TYR A 162 10.10 -8.62 9.03
C TYR A 162 9.06 -8.42 7.92
N TYR A 163 8.93 -7.20 7.40
CA TYR A 163 7.98 -6.92 6.32
C TYR A 163 8.37 -7.60 5.01
N ARG A 164 9.67 -7.65 4.66
CA ARG A 164 10.17 -8.42 3.51
C ARG A 164 9.87 -9.92 3.65
N GLY A 165 9.98 -10.47 4.84
CA GLY A 165 9.65 -11.88 5.13
C GLY A 165 8.15 -12.19 5.05
N LYS A 166 7.29 -11.21 5.33
CA LYS A 166 5.84 -11.33 5.19
C LYS A 166 5.33 -11.08 3.77
N ARG A 167 6.20 -10.70 2.86
CA ARG A 167 5.88 -10.51 1.45
C ARG A 167 5.23 -11.78 0.92
N ILE A 168 4.02 -11.66 0.40
CA ILE A 168 3.40 -12.76 -0.32
C ILE A 168 4.19 -12.98 -1.60
N ARG A 169 5.05 -14.01 -1.63
CA ARG A 169 5.86 -14.39 -2.79
C ARG A 169 5.01 -14.91 -3.95
N SER A 170 3.73 -15.08 -3.75
CA SER A 170 2.81 -15.62 -4.73
C SER A 170 1.62 -14.70 -5.00
N PHE A 171 1.80 -13.63 -5.72
CA PHE A 171 0.94 -13.47 -6.89
C PHE A 171 1.44 -14.54 -7.85
N ASP A 172 0.79 -15.68 -7.79
CA ASP A 172 1.20 -16.88 -8.48
C ASP A 172 1.35 -16.54 -9.98
N ARG A 173 2.57 -16.68 -10.52
CA ARG A 173 2.84 -16.58 -11.96
C ARG A 173 2.06 -17.63 -12.76
N LYS A 174 1.33 -18.52 -12.10
CA LYS A 174 0.43 -19.50 -12.71
C LYS A 174 -0.85 -18.90 -13.27
N GLY A 175 -1.22 -17.68 -12.90
CA GLY A 175 -2.32 -16.92 -13.51
C GLY A 175 -1.92 -16.15 -14.77
N ARG A 176 -0.96 -16.63 -15.56
CA ARG A 176 -0.82 -16.18 -16.95
C ARG A 176 -1.94 -16.77 -17.81
N GLY A 177 -3.17 -16.48 -17.44
CA GLY A 177 -4.24 -16.40 -18.40
C GLY A 177 -3.82 -15.33 -19.40
N LYS A 178 -3.78 -15.69 -20.67
CA LYS A 178 -3.47 -14.80 -21.79
C LYS A 178 -4.38 -13.57 -21.70
N TRP A 179 -3.81 -12.43 -21.28
CA TRP A 179 -4.47 -11.16 -21.38
C TRP A 179 -4.38 -10.75 -22.85
N HIS A 180 -5.46 -10.95 -23.59
CA HIS A 180 -5.63 -10.32 -24.88
C HIS A 180 -6.22 -8.94 -24.61
N PHE A 181 -5.45 -7.90 -24.91
CA PHE A 181 -5.95 -6.53 -25.03
C PHE A 181 -6.63 -6.39 -26.39
#